data_be20322c7b5666d6b27f2c1e0c9542a4
#
_entry.id   be20322c7b5666d6b27f2c1e0c9542a4
#
_cell.length_a   1.000
_cell.length_b   1.000
_cell.length_c   1.000
_cell.angle_alpha   90.00
_cell.angle_beta   90.00
_cell.angle_gamma   90.00
#
_symmetry.space_group_name_H-M   'P 1'
#
loop_
_entity.id
_entity.type
_entity.pdbx_description
1 polymer ?
#
loop_
_entity_poly.entity_id
_entity_poly.type
_entity_poly.pdbx_seq_one_letter_code
_entity_poly.pdbx_strand_id
1 'polypeptide(L)'
;MQREITLLIPTYNRAKLLDKCLKSVSEQIFEGSIHCVVSNNNSSDETLDVIENWKNKNKNFELTFLNNNKNLEPIENWMKTLEYIDTKYSKWLQDDDWMEKDALKIMFDDLEKYEANTLIYNCNIYLKDNFQNPIMDYYKNETKKITKTDVINHVLQLAPVFPVSPTASIMKSKYIEEAIIFGQKNNICTKKLMGNDLVMNFFSVFNDLDTYFINKTLFNFYGGDDSISLVNNPKILSHCYLRSLALMIKHDSTTLSDHQKEIISHRVFATKLRGIFDKEYRNIADVSNFTPKISINESYKYLKKFFNL
;
A
#
# COMPACT_ATOMS: atom_id res chain seq x y z
N MET A 1 2.81 9.80 -25.51
CA MET A 1 1.74 9.10 -24.72
C MET A 1 0.76 10.14 -24.24
N GLN A 2 -0.57 9.86 -24.31
CA GLN A 2 -1.58 10.74 -23.70
C GLN A 2 -1.39 10.69 -22.18
N ARG A 3 -1.22 11.85 -21.55
CA ARG A 3 -0.93 12.01 -20.13
C ARG A 3 -2.22 12.24 -19.37
N GLU A 4 -2.86 11.14 -18.94
CA GLU A 4 -4.11 11.16 -18.19
C GLU A 4 -4.00 10.21 -17.00
N ILE A 5 -4.52 10.63 -15.85
CA ILE A 5 -4.46 9.84 -14.62
C ILE A 5 -5.74 9.95 -13.80
N THR A 6 -6.21 8.83 -13.28
CA THR A 6 -7.22 8.79 -12.22
C THR A 6 -6.56 8.63 -10.85
N LEU A 7 -6.81 9.59 -9.96
CA LEU A 7 -6.38 9.56 -8.55
C LEU A 7 -7.55 9.08 -7.68
N LEU A 8 -7.34 8.00 -6.94
CA LEU A 8 -8.32 7.35 -6.09
C LEU A 8 -8.08 7.75 -4.63
N ILE A 9 -9.00 8.53 -4.05
CA ILE A 9 -8.84 9.18 -2.74
C ILE A 9 -9.98 8.76 -1.81
N PRO A 10 -9.87 7.63 -1.09
CA PRO A 10 -10.81 7.29 -0.03
C PRO A 10 -10.54 8.17 1.20
N THR A 11 -11.61 8.63 1.87
CA THR A 11 -11.49 9.48 3.06
C THR A 11 -12.54 9.16 4.12
N TYR A 12 -12.19 9.40 5.39
CA TYR A 12 -13.10 9.29 6.53
C TYR A 12 -12.62 10.14 7.71
N ASN A 13 -13.40 11.17 8.09
CA ASN A 13 -13.12 12.06 9.23
C ASN A 13 -11.71 12.68 9.21
N ARG A 14 -11.31 13.24 8.06
CA ARG A 14 -9.96 13.78 7.85
C ARG A 14 -9.95 15.10 7.08
N ALA A 15 -10.90 15.99 7.37
CA ALA A 15 -11.12 17.26 6.65
C ALA A 15 -9.81 18.04 6.36
N LYS A 16 -8.98 18.27 7.37
CA LYS A 16 -7.73 19.05 7.23
C LYS A 16 -6.67 18.36 6.39
N LEU A 17 -6.55 17.03 6.51
CA LEU A 17 -5.57 16.25 5.77
C LEU A 17 -6.01 16.13 4.31
N LEU A 18 -7.29 15.86 4.07
CA LEU A 18 -7.87 15.83 2.73
C LEU A 18 -7.70 17.18 2.00
N ASP A 19 -7.90 18.32 2.69
CA ASP A 19 -7.67 19.63 2.10
C ASP A 19 -6.21 19.79 1.63
N LYS A 20 -5.25 19.37 2.45
CA LYS A 20 -3.83 19.37 2.09
C LYS A 20 -3.52 18.42 0.94
N CYS A 21 -4.12 17.24 0.94
CA CYS A 21 -4.00 16.26 -0.14
C CYS A 21 -4.48 16.86 -1.47
N LEU A 22 -5.72 17.35 -1.53
CA LEU A 22 -6.31 17.96 -2.73
C LEU A 22 -5.58 19.22 -3.18
N LYS A 23 -5.06 20.03 -2.24
CA LYS A 23 -4.20 21.15 -2.56
C LYS A 23 -2.95 20.70 -3.31
N SER A 24 -2.29 19.64 -2.88
CA SER A 24 -1.11 19.10 -3.56
C SER A 24 -1.42 18.61 -4.98
N VAL A 25 -2.63 18.12 -5.22
CA VAL A 25 -3.11 17.74 -6.55
C VAL A 25 -3.33 19.00 -7.42
N SER A 26 -3.95 20.04 -6.86
CA SER A 26 -4.23 21.29 -7.60
C SER A 26 -2.97 22.09 -7.96
N GLU A 27 -1.88 21.87 -7.22
CA GLU A 27 -0.60 22.54 -7.43
C GLU A 27 0.34 21.76 -8.36
N GLN A 28 -0.10 20.64 -8.97
CA GLN A 28 0.74 19.86 -9.87
C GLN A 28 1.13 20.64 -11.12
N ILE A 29 2.43 20.64 -11.43
CA ILE A 29 3.00 21.14 -12.68
C ILE A 29 2.93 19.99 -13.70
N PHE A 30 1.78 19.83 -14.34
CA PHE A 30 1.49 18.67 -15.18
C PHE A 30 0.73 19.06 -16.45
N GLU A 31 1.31 18.73 -17.61
CA GLU A 31 0.66 18.92 -18.91
C GLU A 31 -0.17 17.67 -19.29
N GLY A 32 -1.31 17.52 -18.63
CA GLY A 32 -2.20 16.37 -18.80
C GLY A 32 -3.50 16.55 -18.03
N SER A 33 -4.39 15.56 -18.11
CA SER A 33 -5.66 15.57 -17.38
C SER A 33 -5.55 14.75 -16.08
N ILE A 34 -6.11 15.31 -15.02
CA ILE A 34 -6.21 14.68 -13.72
C ILE A 34 -7.69 14.51 -13.39
N HIS A 35 -8.10 13.28 -13.16
CA HIS A 35 -9.42 12.93 -12.64
C HIS A 35 -9.27 12.44 -11.19
N CYS A 36 -9.79 13.19 -10.22
CA CYS A 36 -9.82 12.80 -8.82
C CYS A 36 -11.16 12.15 -8.48
N VAL A 37 -11.12 10.95 -7.93
CA VAL A 37 -12.28 10.23 -7.40
C VAL A 37 -12.19 10.22 -5.90
N VAL A 38 -12.95 11.07 -5.21
CA VAL A 38 -12.97 11.15 -3.74
C VAL A 38 -14.16 10.36 -3.22
N SER A 39 -13.92 9.34 -2.40
CA SER A 39 -14.97 8.56 -1.74
C SER A 39 -15.02 8.85 -0.25
N ASN A 40 -16.02 9.63 0.16
CA ASN A 40 -16.30 9.95 1.56
C ASN A 40 -17.06 8.81 2.23
N ASN A 41 -16.48 8.22 3.26
CA ASN A 41 -17.06 7.10 4.00
C ASN A 41 -18.06 7.53 5.08
N ASN A 42 -18.99 8.44 4.74
CA ASN A 42 -19.96 9.00 5.68
C ASN A 42 -19.28 9.70 6.88
N SER A 43 -18.38 10.64 6.60
CA SER A 43 -17.70 11.45 7.62
C SER A 43 -18.68 12.29 8.41
N SER A 44 -18.36 12.53 9.69
CA SER A 44 -19.13 13.35 10.63
C SER A 44 -18.46 14.69 10.97
N ASP A 45 -17.25 14.90 10.48
CA ASP A 45 -16.50 16.16 10.58
C ASP A 45 -16.74 17.04 9.34
N GLU A 46 -15.95 18.09 9.15
CA GLU A 46 -16.04 19.03 8.04
C GLU A 46 -15.52 18.46 6.69
N THR A 47 -15.29 17.13 6.58
CA THR A 47 -14.77 16.50 5.33
C THR A 47 -15.70 16.78 4.14
N LEU A 48 -17.03 16.74 4.33
CA LEU A 48 -17.98 17.02 3.27
C LEU A 48 -17.86 18.46 2.77
N ASP A 49 -17.74 19.43 3.68
CA ASP A 49 -17.60 20.84 3.35
C ASP A 49 -16.32 21.11 2.55
N VAL A 50 -15.23 20.44 2.92
CA VAL A 50 -13.95 20.49 2.18
C VAL A 50 -14.14 20.01 0.74
N ILE A 51 -14.79 18.87 0.53
CA ILE A 51 -15.00 18.29 -0.80
C ILE A 51 -15.88 19.23 -1.66
N GLU A 52 -16.99 19.74 -1.12
CA GLU A 52 -17.87 20.66 -1.82
C GLU A 52 -17.17 21.97 -2.18
N ASN A 53 -16.33 22.49 -1.28
CA ASN A 53 -15.52 23.67 -1.54
C ASN A 53 -14.55 23.44 -2.71
N TRP A 54 -13.85 22.30 -2.74
CA TRP A 54 -12.97 21.93 -3.84
C TRP A 54 -13.72 21.75 -5.15
N LYS A 55 -14.87 21.07 -5.13
CA LYS A 55 -15.74 20.90 -6.31
C LYS A 55 -16.14 22.24 -6.94
N ASN A 56 -16.44 23.23 -6.12
CA ASN A 56 -16.91 24.53 -6.58
C ASN A 56 -15.79 25.48 -7.04
N LYS A 57 -14.60 25.40 -6.42
CA LYS A 57 -13.51 26.36 -6.63
C LYS A 57 -12.39 25.85 -7.52
N ASN A 58 -12.20 24.54 -7.56
CA ASN A 58 -11.11 23.95 -8.34
C ASN A 58 -11.38 23.96 -9.84
N LYS A 59 -10.34 24.27 -10.62
CA LYS A 59 -10.37 24.24 -12.10
C LYS A 59 -9.20 23.44 -12.69
N ASN A 60 -8.37 22.85 -11.83
CA ASN A 60 -7.10 22.23 -12.24
C ASN A 60 -7.22 20.72 -12.44
N PHE A 61 -8.31 20.10 -11.96
CA PHE A 61 -8.59 18.69 -12.14
C PHE A 61 -10.10 18.44 -12.13
N GLU A 62 -10.54 17.37 -12.77
CA GLU A 62 -11.89 16.86 -12.65
C GLU A 62 -12.10 16.21 -11.27
N LEU A 63 -13.23 16.45 -10.63
CA LEU A 63 -13.54 15.89 -9.32
C LEU A 63 -14.87 15.14 -9.34
N THR A 64 -14.78 13.82 -9.26
CA THR A 64 -15.90 12.94 -8.96
C THR A 64 -16.00 12.73 -7.46
N PHE A 65 -17.17 12.96 -6.90
CA PHE A 65 -17.44 12.84 -5.48
C PHE A 65 -18.47 11.75 -5.19
N LEU A 66 -18.09 10.80 -4.34
CA LEU A 66 -18.93 9.71 -3.84
C LEU A 66 -19.17 9.93 -2.35
N ASN A 67 -20.44 9.99 -1.93
CA ASN A 67 -20.80 10.10 -0.53
C ASN A 67 -21.57 8.85 -0.08
N ASN A 68 -20.99 8.07 0.82
CA ASN A 68 -21.62 6.87 1.32
C ASN A 68 -22.74 7.19 2.30
N ASN A 69 -23.86 6.47 2.24
CA ASN A 69 -25.00 6.64 3.15
C ASN A 69 -24.75 6.13 4.56
N LYS A 70 -23.69 5.34 4.74
CA LYS A 70 -23.25 4.76 6.02
C LYS A 70 -21.74 4.59 5.99
N ASN A 71 -21.12 4.50 7.16
CA ASN A 71 -19.72 4.13 7.28
C ASN A 71 -19.56 2.65 6.86
N LEU A 72 -18.80 2.43 5.81
CA LEU A 72 -18.44 1.12 5.25
C LEU A 72 -17.13 0.62 5.86
N GLU A 73 -16.83 -0.67 5.69
CA GLU A 73 -15.46 -1.14 5.93
C GLU A 73 -14.49 -0.40 4.98
N PRO A 74 -13.26 -0.07 5.45
CA PRO A 74 -12.33 0.73 4.65
C PRO A 74 -12.11 0.20 3.23
N ILE A 75 -11.98 -1.12 3.06
CA ILE A 75 -11.80 -1.72 1.73
C ILE A 75 -13.01 -1.51 0.81
N GLU A 76 -14.23 -1.55 1.36
CA GLU A 76 -15.43 -1.32 0.56
C GLU A 76 -15.49 0.12 0.06
N ASN A 77 -15.04 1.09 0.89
CA ASN A 77 -14.92 2.48 0.50
C ASN A 77 -13.88 2.69 -0.61
N TRP A 78 -12.76 1.99 -0.51
CA TRP A 78 -11.72 2.01 -1.55
C TRP A 78 -12.24 1.45 -2.87
N MET A 79 -12.90 0.31 -2.82
CA MET A 79 -13.43 -0.36 -4.02
C MET A 79 -14.43 0.49 -4.80
N LYS A 80 -15.20 1.34 -4.13
CA LYS A 80 -16.13 2.24 -4.82
C LYS A 80 -15.45 3.21 -5.77
N THR A 81 -14.22 3.59 -5.51
CA THR A 81 -13.47 4.49 -6.39
C THR A 81 -13.05 3.81 -7.69
N LEU A 82 -12.93 2.47 -7.71
CA LEU A 82 -12.49 1.72 -8.90
C LEU A 82 -13.49 1.83 -10.07
N GLU A 83 -14.79 1.95 -9.76
CA GLU A 83 -15.84 2.04 -10.79
C GLU A 83 -15.72 3.30 -11.65
N TYR A 84 -14.90 4.27 -11.22
CA TYR A 84 -14.70 5.56 -11.89
C TYR A 84 -13.32 5.69 -12.53
N ILE A 85 -12.57 4.59 -12.64
CA ILE A 85 -11.31 4.59 -13.38
C ILE A 85 -11.62 4.63 -14.88
N ASP A 86 -11.22 5.71 -15.52
CA ASP A 86 -11.46 5.97 -16.96
C ASP A 86 -10.17 6.23 -17.74
N THR A 87 -9.02 6.18 -17.07
CA THR A 87 -7.72 6.46 -17.67
C THR A 87 -6.82 5.21 -17.71
N LYS A 88 -5.80 5.23 -18.58
CA LYS A 88 -4.84 4.13 -18.72
C LYS A 88 -3.99 3.91 -17.46
N TYR A 89 -3.71 4.98 -16.72
CA TYR A 89 -2.91 4.95 -15.51
C TYR A 89 -3.73 5.48 -14.35
N SER A 90 -3.59 4.86 -13.20
CA SER A 90 -4.20 5.32 -11.97
C SER A 90 -3.30 5.07 -10.77
N LYS A 91 -3.61 5.71 -9.68
CA LYS A 91 -2.95 5.51 -8.40
C LYS A 91 -3.88 5.79 -7.24
N TRP A 92 -3.63 5.10 -6.15
CA TRP A 92 -4.15 5.51 -4.85
C TRP A 92 -3.37 6.72 -4.33
N LEU A 93 -4.10 7.69 -3.80
CA LEU A 93 -3.54 8.78 -3.01
C LEU A 93 -4.30 8.78 -1.69
N GLN A 94 -3.62 8.43 -0.60
CA GLN A 94 -4.24 8.46 0.72
C GLN A 94 -4.58 9.91 1.10
N ASP A 95 -5.70 10.10 1.77
CA ASP A 95 -6.21 11.41 2.16
C ASP A 95 -5.34 12.14 3.18
N ASP A 96 -4.38 11.44 3.81
CA ASP A 96 -3.40 11.99 4.76
C ASP A 96 -2.02 12.24 4.13
N ASP A 97 -1.82 11.86 2.87
CA ASP A 97 -0.57 12.04 2.14
C ASP A 97 -0.64 13.19 1.13
N TRP A 98 0.50 13.68 0.67
CA TRP A 98 0.56 14.70 -0.39
C TRP A 98 1.73 14.49 -1.33
N MET A 99 1.61 15.04 -2.54
CA MET A 99 2.59 14.92 -3.62
C MET A 99 3.49 16.16 -3.71
N GLU A 100 4.72 15.97 -4.20
CA GLU A 100 5.57 17.06 -4.67
C GLU A 100 4.99 17.70 -5.95
N LYS A 101 5.31 18.99 -6.21
CA LYS A 101 4.65 19.77 -7.27
C LYS A 101 4.86 19.25 -8.70
N ASP A 102 5.94 18.54 -8.93
CA ASP A 102 6.30 17.96 -10.23
C ASP A 102 6.12 16.44 -10.29
N ALA A 103 5.47 15.86 -9.26
CA ALA A 103 5.35 14.42 -9.12
C ALA A 103 4.70 13.76 -10.33
N LEU A 104 3.56 14.24 -10.80
CA LEU A 104 2.86 13.65 -11.96
C LEU A 104 3.69 13.77 -13.25
N LYS A 105 4.34 14.91 -13.46
CA LYS A 105 5.24 15.08 -14.62
C LYS A 105 6.34 14.04 -14.61
N ILE A 106 7.05 13.90 -13.49
CA ILE A 106 8.15 12.93 -13.34
C ILE A 106 7.66 11.50 -13.52
N MET A 107 6.50 11.15 -12.94
CA MET A 107 5.94 9.82 -13.10
C MET A 107 5.67 9.47 -14.56
N PHE A 108 5.10 10.38 -15.35
CA PHE A 108 4.83 10.12 -16.75
C PHE A 108 6.11 10.09 -17.60
N ASP A 109 7.09 10.93 -17.30
CA ASP A 109 8.41 10.89 -17.96
C ASP A 109 9.10 9.54 -17.68
N ASP A 110 9.01 9.04 -16.44
CA ASP A 110 9.60 7.75 -16.06
C ASP A 110 8.79 6.55 -16.63
N LEU A 111 7.45 6.63 -16.73
CA LEU A 111 6.64 5.61 -17.42
C LEU A 111 7.03 5.45 -18.89
N GLU A 112 7.31 6.55 -19.57
CA GLU A 112 7.81 6.54 -20.95
C GLU A 112 9.23 5.96 -21.02
N LYS A 113 10.11 6.40 -20.12
CA LYS A 113 11.52 5.99 -20.10
C LYS A 113 11.70 4.49 -19.81
N TYR A 114 10.96 3.95 -18.87
CA TYR A 114 11.13 2.55 -18.43
C TYR A 114 10.12 1.58 -19.07
N GLU A 115 9.17 2.09 -19.88
CA GLU A 115 8.06 1.30 -20.46
C GLU A 115 7.31 0.47 -19.39
N ALA A 116 7.28 0.99 -18.16
CA ALA A 116 6.86 0.25 -16.97
C ALA A 116 5.34 0.01 -16.92
N ASN A 117 4.96 -1.07 -16.24
CA ASN A 117 3.58 -1.32 -15.86
C ASN A 117 3.25 -0.70 -14.50
N THR A 118 4.25 -0.66 -13.60
CA THR A 118 4.16 -0.07 -12.27
C THR A 118 5.48 0.62 -11.92
N LEU A 119 5.39 1.82 -11.38
CA LEU A 119 6.51 2.54 -10.79
C LEU A 119 6.24 2.79 -9.31
N ILE A 120 7.25 2.60 -8.48
CA ILE A 120 7.22 2.86 -7.04
C ILE A 120 8.33 3.89 -6.74
N TYR A 121 7.98 4.93 -5.98
CA TYR A 121 8.87 6.06 -5.71
C TYR A 121 9.23 6.14 -4.23
N ASN A 122 10.34 6.84 -3.96
CA ASN A 122 10.74 7.18 -2.62
C ASN A 122 9.78 8.20 -1.97
N CYS A 123 9.84 8.33 -0.67
CA CYS A 123 9.01 9.25 0.10
C CYS A 123 9.77 9.89 1.26
N ASN A 124 9.26 11.03 1.72
CA ASN A 124 9.53 11.57 3.04
C ASN A 124 8.50 11.06 4.04
N ILE A 125 8.86 10.94 5.31
CA ILE A 125 7.92 10.55 6.37
C ILE A 125 7.83 11.68 7.41
N TYR A 126 6.61 12.20 7.59
CA TYR A 126 6.27 13.22 8.56
C TYR A 126 5.61 12.55 9.77
N LEU A 127 6.31 12.46 10.88
CA LEU A 127 5.75 11.97 12.14
C LEU A 127 5.02 13.12 12.86
N LYS A 128 3.93 12.82 13.56
CA LYS A 128 3.06 13.81 14.21
C LYS A 128 3.82 14.78 15.11
N ASP A 129 4.75 14.29 15.89
CA ASP A 129 5.53 15.10 16.82
C ASP A 129 6.69 15.84 16.14
N ASN A 130 6.91 15.60 14.85
CA ASN A 130 8.04 16.15 14.09
C ASN A 130 7.67 16.62 12.69
N PHE A 131 6.56 17.37 12.57
CA PHE A 131 6.09 17.93 11.30
C PHE A 131 7.12 18.87 10.63
N GLN A 132 8.02 19.43 11.44
CA GLN A 132 9.03 20.38 10.96
C GLN A 132 10.31 19.67 10.44
N ASN A 133 10.57 18.45 10.88
CA ASN A 133 11.78 17.70 10.54
C ASN A 133 11.39 16.28 10.06
N PRO A 134 10.93 16.13 8.82
CA PRO A 134 10.59 14.81 8.29
C PRO A 134 11.82 13.92 8.14
N ILE A 135 11.62 12.63 8.16
CA ILE A 135 12.64 11.68 7.70
C ILE A 135 12.66 11.76 6.18
N MET A 136 13.70 12.39 5.64
CA MET A 136 13.87 12.60 4.22
C MET A 136 14.38 11.33 3.52
N ASP A 137 13.96 11.13 2.26
CA ASP A 137 14.42 10.03 1.41
C ASP A 137 14.47 8.71 2.18
N TYR A 138 13.34 8.32 2.75
CA TYR A 138 13.26 7.25 3.76
C TYR A 138 13.86 5.93 3.28
N TYR A 139 13.66 5.59 2.01
CA TYR A 139 14.17 4.35 1.43
C TYR A 139 15.51 4.59 0.72
N LYS A 140 16.56 3.88 1.16
CA LYS A 140 17.96 4.10 0.70
C LYS A 140 18.35 3.13 -0.42
N ASN A 141 17.46 2.89 -1.38
CA ASN A 141 17.72 2.01 -2.50
C ASN A 141 18.12 2.81 -3.76
N GLU A 142 18.89 2.18 -4.65
CA GLU A 142 19.09 2.68 -6.00
C GLU A 142 17.87 2.41 -6.89
N THR A 143 17.73 3.19 -7.97
CA THR A 143 16.71 2.91 -9.00
C THR A 143 16.98 1.56 -9.65
N LYS A 144 15.99 0.67 -9.61
CA LYS A 144 16.13 -0.69 -10.16
C LYS A 144 14.79 -1.31 -10.55
N LYS A 145 14.83 -2.29 -11.45
CA LYS A 145 13.72 -3.21 -11.66
C LYS A 145 13.54 -4.08 -10.41
N ILE A 146 12.30 -4.18 -9.92
CA ILE A 146 11.96 -5.01 -8.76
C ILE A 146 11.74 -6.44 -9.21
N THR A 147 12.41 -7.38 -8.56
CA THR A 147 12.26 -8.81 -8.81
C THR A 147 11.40 -9.48 -7.72
N LYS A 148 10.87 -10.69 -7.99
CA LYS A 148 10.17 -11.51 -6.98
C LYS A 148 11.05 -11.73 -5.74
N THR A 149 12.35 -11.95 -5.94
CA THR A 149 13.31 -12.09 -4.84
C THR A 149 13.41 -10.81 -4.00
N ASP A 150 13.40 -9.64 -4.62
CA ASP A 150 13.41 -8.37 -3.89
C ASP A 150 12.17 -8.23 -3.00
N VAL A 151 10.98 -8.55 -3.51
CA VAL A 151 9.74 -8.48 -2.72
C VAL A 151 9.75 -9.50 -1.57
N ILE A 152 10.21 -10.72 -1.83
CA ILE A 152 10.36 -11.75 -0.79
C ILE A 152 11.30 -11.25 0.30
N ASN A 153 12.47 -10.75 -0.07
CA ASN A 153 13.46 -10.23 0.86
C ASN A 153 12.93 -9.04 1.66
N HIS A 154 12.20 -8.12 1.01
CA HIS A 154 11.54 -7.00 1.67
C HIS A 154 10.60 -7.48 2.80
N VAL A 155 9.68 -8.40 2.51
CA VAL A 155 8.75 -8.93 3.50
C VAL A 155 9.46 -9.71 4.61
N LEU A 156 10.54 -10.40 4.27
CA LEU A 156 11.37 -11.12 5.24
C LEU A 156 12.32 -10.20 6.04
N GLN A 157 12.29 -8.89 5.78
CA GLN A 157 13.16 -7.90 6.39
C GLN A 157 14.66 -8.16 6.12
N LEU A 158 14.91 -8.72 4.95
CA LEU A 158 16.21 -8.83 4.34
C LEU A 158 16.47 -7.66 3.44
N ALA A 159 17.30 -6.91 3.23
CA ALA A 159 17.39 -5.79 2.24
C ALA A 159 17.19 -6.30 0.80
N PRO A 160 16.66 -5.47 -0.10
CA PRO A 160 16.24 -4.09 0.07
C PRO A 160 14.82 -3.95 0.66
N VAL A 161 14.49 -2.75 1.14
CA VAL A 161 13.15 -2.41 1.66
C VAL A 161 12.54 -1.32 0.77
N PHE A 162 11.29 -1.49 0.38
CA PHE A 162 10.57 -0.58 -0.53
C PHE A 162 9.33 0.03 0.12
N PRO A 163 8.81 1.15 -0.38
CA PRO A 163 7.51 1.66 0.03
C PRO A 163 6.39 0.66 -0.25
N VAL A 164 5.56 0.40 0.74
CA VAL A 164 4.39 -0.49 0.60
C VAL A 164 3.10 0.31 0.43
N SER A 165 3.05 1.57 0.90
CA SER A 165 1.86 2.41 0.70
C SER A 165 1.56 2.59 -0.78
N PRO A 166 0.30 2.36 -1.22
CA PRO A 166 -0.11 2.60 -2.61
C PRO A 166 0.04 4.05 -3.05
N THR A 167 0.13 5.02 -2.13
CA THR A 167 0.47 6.40 -2.44
C THR A 167 1.82 6.52 -3.17
N ALA A 168 2.78 5.66 -2.86
CA ALA A 168 4.10 5.70 -3.49
C ALA A 168 4.13 5.19 -4.93
N SER A 169 3.04 4.61 -5.44
CA SER A 169 3.03 3.96 -6.75
C SER A 169 2.12 4.63 -7.76
N ILE A 170 2.44 4.44 -9.04
CA ILE A 170 1.56 4.63 -10.19
C ILE A 170 1.58 3.35 -11.02
N MET A 171 0.44 2.92 -11.53
CA MET A 171 0.35 1.71 -12.32
C MET A 171 -0.69 1.80 -13.44
N LYS A 172 -0.61 0.92 -14.44
CA LYS A 172 -1.68 0.76 -15.41
C LYS A 172 -2.95 0.32 -14.68
N SER A 173 -4.05 1.00 -14.94
CA SER A 173 -5.32 0.89 -14.21
C SER A 173 -5.84 -0.55 -14.08
N LYS A 174 -5.75 -1.34 -15.16
CA LYS A 174 -6.18 -2.76 -15.16
C LYS A 174 -5.49 -3.60 -14.06
N TYR A 175 -4.25 -3.26 -13.67
CA TYR A 175 -3.52 -4.03 -12.66
C TYR A 175 -3.94 -3.66 -11.24
N ILE A 176 -4.47 -2.46 -11.01
CA ILE A 176 -5.12 -2.11 -9.74
C ILE A 176 -6.34 -3.02 -9.52
N GLU A 177 -7.19 -3.16 -10.53
CA GLU A 177 -8.39 -4.00 -10.45
C GLU A 177 -8.03 -5.47 -10.23
N GLU A 178 -7.06 -5.99 -11.00
CA GLU A 178 -6.58 -7.38 -10.86
C GLU A 178 -6.02 -7.67 -9.46
N ALA A 179 -5.23 -6.74 -8.88
CA ALA A 179 -4.69 -6.88 -7.54
C ALA A 179 -5.78 -6.89 -6.46
N ILE A 180 -6.79 -6.03 -6.59
CA ILE A 180 -7.94 -6.00 -5.68
C ILE A 180 -8.76 -7.29 -5.79
N ILE A 181 -9.07 -7.74 -7.00
CA ILE A 181 -9.80 -9.01 -7.21
C ILE A 181 -9.02 -10.19 -6.63
N PHE A 182 -7.70 -10.22 -6.81
CA PHE A 182 -6.85 -11.24 -6.18
C PHE A 182 -6.94 -11.17 -4.65
N GLY A 183 -6.84 -9.96 -4.07
CA GLY A 183 -6.95 -9.74 -2.63
C GLY A 183 -8.27 -10.24 -2.06
N GLN A 184 -9.39 -9.95 -2.73
CA GLN A 184 -10.72 -10.40 -2.32
C GLN A 184 -10.88 -11.92 -2.39
N LYS A 185 -10.54 -12.53 -3.52
CA LYS A 185 -10.65 -14.00 -3.73
C LYS A 185 -9.85 -14.78 -2.70
N ASN A 186 -8.77 -14.20 -2.18
CA ASN A 186 -7.90 -14.84 -1.20
C ASN A 186 -8.14 -14.36 0.25
N ASN A 187 -9.21 -13.60 0.49
CA ASN A 187 -9.54 -13.04 1.81
C ASN A 187 -8.37 -12.23 2.42
N ILE A 188 -7.55 -11.59 1.58
CA ILE A 188 -6.52 -10.65 2.05
C ILE A 188 -7.19 -9.37 2.51
N CYS A 189 -8.26 -8.97 1.84
CA CYS A 189 -9.09 -7.82 2.18
C CYS A 189 -9.80 -8.05 3.51
N THR A 190 -9.05 -7.95 4.60
CA THR A 190 -9.62 -7.98 5.95
C THR A 190 -10.20 -6.60 6.31
N LYS A 191 -11.07 -6.55 7.29
CA LYS A 191 -11.66 -5.31 7.83
C LYS A 191 -10.64 -4.21 8.14
N LYS A 192 -9.40 -4.57 8.45
CA LYS A 192 -8.32 -3.65 8.84
C LYS A 192 -7.37 -3.26 7.69
N LEU A 193 -7.62 -3.64 6.45
CA LEU A 193 -6.78 -3.37 5.25
C LEU A 193 -5.32 -3.89 5.32
N MET A 194 -4.91 -4.48 6.41
CA MET A 194 -3.51 -4.90 6.58
C MET A 194 -3.11 -5.99 5.60
N GLY A 195 -2.06 -5.73 4.83
CA GLY A 195 -1.51 -6.64 3.83
C GLY A 195 -2.06 -6.44 2.41
N ASN A 196 -3.10 -5.63 2.22
CA ASN A 196 -3.62 -5.28 0.88
C ASN A 196 -2.69 -4.35 0.13
N ASP A 197 -2.09 -3.40 0.82
CA ASP A 197 -1.08 -2.47 0.32
C ASP A 197 0.11 -3.22 -0.30
N LEU A 198 0.59 -4.30 0.32
CA LEU A 198 1.62 -5.15 -0.27
C LEU A 198 1.17 -5.77 -1.60
N VAL A 199 -0.07 -6.28 -1.65
CA VAL A 199 -0.62 -6.86 -2.90
C VAL A 199 -0.77 -5.78 -3.96
N MET A 200 -1.34 -4.63 -3.62
CA MET A 200 -1.54 -3.52 -4.56
C MET A 200 -0.23 -3.12 -5.23
N ASN A 201 0.87 -3.00 -4.48
CA ASN A 201 2.14 -2.54 -5.04
C ASN A 201 2.94 -3.64 -5.77
N PHE A 202 2.84 -4.89 -5.32
CA PHE A 202 3.76 -5.93 -5.81
C PHE A 202 3.09 -7.09 -6.53
N PHE A 203 1.75 -7.10 -6.66
CA PHE A 203 1.05 -8.13 -7.44
C PHE A 203 1.54 -8.19 -8.90
N SER A 204 1.84 -7.02 -9.49
CA SER A 204 2.41 -6.91 -10.82
C SER A 204 3.72 -7.70 -10.97
N VAL A 205 4.59 -7.70 -9.96
CA VAL A 205 5.87 -8.44 -9.96
C VAL A 205 5.63 -9.95 -10.04
N PHE A 206 4.59 -10.46 -9.36
CA PHE A 206 4.22 -11.88 -9.38
C PHE A 206 3.40 -12.29 -10.64
N ASN A 207 3.11 -11.33 -11.51
CA ASN A 207 2.55 -11.57 -12.84
C ASN A 207 3.56 -11.23 -13.96
N ASP A 208 4.86 -11.22 -13.63
CA ASP A 208 5.97 -10.95 -14.55
C ASP A 208 5.87 -9.62 -15.30
N LEU A 209 5.22 -8.64 -14.68
CA LEU A 209 5.06 -7.30 -15.24
C LEU A 209 6.21 -6.38 -14.79
N ASP A 210 6.64 -5.52 -15.71
CA ASP A 210 7.73 -4.58 -15.47
C ASP A 210 7.39 -3.56 -14.37
N THR A 211 8.00 -3.77 -13.20
CA THR A 211 7.85 -2.93 -12.01
C THR A 211 9.22 -2.40 -11.60
N TYR A 212 9.32 -1.08 -11.38
CA TYR A 212 10.56 -0.44 -10.99
C TYR A 212 10.40 0.35 -9.69
N PHE A 213 11.44 0.34 -8.86
CA PHE A 213 11.65 1.34 -7.84
C PHE A 213 12.49 2.48 -8.44
N ILE A 214 12.03 3.70 -8.28
CA ILE A 214 12.69 4.91 -8.72
C ILE A 214 13.14 5.70 -7.49
N ASN A 215 14.43 5.91 -7.34
CA ASN A 215 14.99 6.69 -6.22
C ASN A 215 14.82 8.20 -6.46
N LYS A 216 13.56 8.63 -6.53
CA LYS A 216 13.15 10.05 -6.55
C LYS A 216 12.06 10.20 -5.49
N THR A 217 12.16 11.19 -4.64
CA THR A 217 11.18 11.46 -3.59
C THR A 217 10.06 12.33 -4.14
N LEU A 218 8.89 11.74 -4.33
CA LEU A 218 7.72 12.39 -4.92
C LEU A 218 6.54 12.48 -3.97
N PHE A 219 6.62 11.84 -2.81
CA PHE A 219 5.52 11.72 -1.86
C PHE A 219 5.96 12.04 -0.45
N ASN A 220 5.00 12.53 0.31
CA ASN A 220 5.14 12.86 1.71
C ASN A 220 4.08 12.10 2.50
N PHE A 221 4.50 11.13 3.29
CA PHE A 221 3.64 10.31 4.12
C PHE A 221 3.44 10.93 5.49
N TYR A 222 2.19 10.94 5.95
CA TYR A 222 1.84 11.38 7.28
C TYR A 222 1.67 10.22 8.25
N GLY A 223 2.55 10.13 9.23
CA GLY A 223 2.47 9.17 10.34
C GLY A 223 1.84 9.81 11.59
N GLY A 224 0.52 10.06 11.55
CA GLY A 224 -0.23 10.56 12.70
C GLY A 224 -0.64 9.45 13.67
N ASP A 225 -1.12 9.83 14.87
CA ASP A 225 -1.59 8.89 15.91
C ASP A 225 -2.81 8.06 15.45
N ASP A 226 -3.53 8.52 14.45
CA ASP A 226 -4.68 7.87 13.82
C ASP A 226 -4.29 7.02 12.60
N SER A 227 -2.99 6.98 12.25
CA SER A 227 -2.49 6.12 11.18
C SER A 227 -2.72 4.64 11.51
N ILE A 228 -3.40 3.93 10.62
CA ILE A 228 -3.68 2.48 10.77
C ILE A 228 -2.39 1.69 11.03
N SER A 229 -1.29 2.09 10.41
CA SER A 229 0.02 1.43 10.55
C SER A 229 0.66 1.64 11.91
N LEU A 230 0.39 2.77 12.59
CA LEU A 230 0.95 3.10 13.90
C LEU A 230 0.05 2.64 15.06
N VAL A 231 -1.28 2.72 14.88
CA VAL A 231 -2.26 2.28 15.90
C VAL A 231 -2.28 0.77 16.05
N ASN A 232 -2.04 0.04 14.96
CA ASN A 232 -1.99 -1.41 14.99
C ASN A 232 -0.59 -1.90 15.39
N ASN A 233 -0.54 -2.98 16.18
CA ASN A 233 0.70 -3.60 16.59
C ASN A 233 1.59 -3.91 15.36
N PRO A 234 2.82 -3.35 15.24
CA PRO A 234 3.70 -3.58 14.08
C PRO A 234 3.99 -5.06 13.81
N LYS A 235 3.91 -5.90 14.86
CA LYS A 235 4.06 -7.34 14.72
C LYS A 235 2.91 -7.95 13.92
N ILE A 236 1.69 -7.49 14.12
CA ILE A 236 0.51 -7.95 13.35
C ILE A 236 0.67 -7.59 11.89
N LEU A 237 1.07 -6.37 11.57
CA LEU A 237 1.32 -5.92 10.20
C LEU A 237 2.33 -6.82 9.48
N SER A 238 3.45 -7.14 10.13
CA SER A 238 4.47 -8.05 9.58
C SER A 238 3.91 -9.44 9.24
N HIS A 239 2.99 -9.97 10.06
CA HIS A 239 2.34 -11.25 9.78
C HIS A 239 1.31 -11.16 8.64
N CYS A 240 0.59 -10.04 8.53
CA CYS A 240 -0.31 -9.78 7.41
C CYS A 240 0.47 -9.73 6.08
N TYR A 241 1.60 -9.07 6.05
CA TYR A 241 2.48 -9.04 4.87
C TYR A 241 3.02 -10.42 4.51
N LEU A 242 3.42 -11.21 5.50
CA LEU A 242 3.84 -12.59 5.26
C LEU A 242 2.72 -13.44 4.64
N ARG A 243 1.47 -13.27 5.09
CA ARG A 243 0.32 -13.96 4.51
C ARG A 243 0.08 -13.53 3.06
N SER A 244 0.08 -12.23 2.79
CA SER A 244 -0.08 -11.69 1.44
C SER A 244 1.00 -12.20 0.49
N LEU A 245 2.25 -12.18 0.93
CA LEU A 245 3.38 -12.73 0.19
C LEU A 245 3.19 -14.23 -0.12
N ALA A 246 2.82 -15.02 0.88
CA ALA A 246 2.62 -16.46 0.72
C ALA A 246 1.54 -16.79 -0.32
N LEU A 247 0.48 -15.99 -0.37
CA LEU A 247 -0.59 -16.14 -1.37
C LEU A 247 -0.13 -15.75 -2.77
N MET A 248 0.66 -14.68 -2.92
CA MET A 248 1.25 -14.28 -4.21
C MET A 248 2.24 -15.34 -4.72
N ILE A 249 3.12 -15.85 -3.84
CA ILE A 249 4.06 -16.95 -4.18
C ILE A 249 3.30 -18.20 -4.65
N LYS A 250 2.20 -18.55 -3.98
CA LYS A 250 1.37 -19.69 -4.38
C LYS A 250 0.70 -19.47 -5.73
N HIS A 251 0.20 -18.27 -5.98
CA HIS A 251 -0.45 -17.90 -7.23
C HIS A 251 0.51 -18.03 -8.42
N ASP A 252 1.73 -17.55 -8.27
CA ASP A 252 2.77 -17.53 -9.31
C ASP A 252 3.62 -18.82 -9.36
N SER A 253 3.51 -19.70 -8.37
CA SER A 253 4.38 -20.88 -8.23
C SER A 253 5.88 -20.55 -8.12
N THR A 254 6.23 -19.39 -7.56
CA THR A 254 7.61 -18.92 -7.39
C THR A 254 8.45 -19.89 -6.57
N THR A 255 9.63 -20.24 -7.06
CA THR A 255 10.58 -21.07 -6.35
C THR A 255 11.36 -20.25 -5.31
N LEU A 256 11.34 -20.70 -4.05
CA LEU A 256 12.07 -20.09 -2.94
C LEU A 256 13.44 -20.76 -2.76
N SER A 257 14.46 -19.98 -2.37
CA SER A 257 15.71 -20.53 -1.86
C SER A 257 15.49 -21.26 -0.53
N ASP A 258 16.39 -22.15 -0.16
CA ASP A 258 16.27 -22.91 1.11
C ASP A 258 16.32 -21.97 2.32
N HIS A 259 17.15 -20.93 2.27
CA HIS A 259 17.20 -19.89 3.31
C HIS A 259 15.87 -19.13 3.44
N GLN A 260 15.23 -18.72 2.31
CA GLN A 260 13.92 -18.09 2.33
C GLN A 260 12.83 -19.01 2.89
N LYS A 261 12.84 -20.29 2.49
CA LYS A 261 11.91 -21.31 3.04
C LYS A 261 12.06 -21.45 4.54
N GLU A 262 13.29 -21.48 5.04
CA GLU A 262 13.60 -21.57 6.47
C GLU A 262 13.00 -20.37 7.23
N ILE A 263 13.31 -19.13 6.79
CA ILE A 263 12.79 -17.92 7.44
C ILE A 263 11.26 -17.88 7.43
N ILE A 264 10.63 -18.19 6.29
CA ILE A 264 9.16 -18.22 6.17
C ILE A 264 8.58 -19.27 7.12
N SER A 265 9.16 -20.48 7.16
CA SER A 265 8.72 -21.56 8.04
C SER A 265 8.77 -21.14 9.51
N HIS A 266 9.84 -20.49 9.93
CA HIS A 266 9.99 -19.97 11.28
C HIS A 266 8.94 -18.90 11.62
N ARG A 267 8.70 -17.95 10.71
CA ARG A 267 7.68 -16.89 10.92
C ARG A 267 6.27 -17.45 10.95
N VAL A 268 5.94 -18.38 10.05
CA VAL A 268 4.63 -19.06 10.03
C VAL A 268 4.41 -19.84 11.33
N PHE A 269 5.42 -20.56 11.81
CA PHE A 269 5.35 -21.26 13.09
C PHE A 269 5.10 -20.28 14.25
N ALA A 270 5.86 -19.19 14.33
CA ALA A 270 5.66 -18.16 15.36
C ALA A 270 4.26 -17.53 15.30
N THR A 271 3.70 -17.33 14.10
CA THR A 271 2.33 -16.83 13.91
C THR A 271 1.30 -17.82 14.44
N LYS A 272 1.44 -19.11 14.07
CA LYS A 272 0.55 -20.17 14.55
C LYS A 272 0.61 -20.32 16.08
N LEU A 273 1.80 -20.27 16.66
CA LEU A 273 1.98 -20.33 18.11
C LEU A 273 1.30 -19.17 18.84
N ARG A 274 1.44 -17.95 18.32
CA ARG A 274 0.73 -16.78 18.85
C ARG A 274 -0.78 -16.91 18.69
N GLY A 275 -1.27 -17.46 17.60
CA GLY A 275 -2.69 -17.72 17.34
C GLY A 275 -3.37 -18.67 18.34
N ILE A 276 -2.60 -19.45 19.11
CA ILE A 276 -3.13 -20.26 20.22
C ILE A 276 -3.66 -19.35 21.34
N PHE A 277 -2.92 -18.27 21.63
CA PHE A 277 -3.19 -17.39 22.76
C PHE A 277 -3.91 -16.08 22.34
N ASP A 278 -3.81 -15.68 21.06
CA ASP A 278 -4.34 -14.43 20.54
C ASP A 278 -5.22 -14.67 19.32
N LYS A 279 -6.50 -14.27 19.42
CA LYS A 279 -7.50 -14.45 18.36
C LYS A 279 -7.14 -13.69 17.07
N GLU A 280 -6.50 -12.53 17.17
CA GLU A 280 -6.07 -11.75 15.99
C GLU A 280 -5.04 -12.53 15.16
N TYR A 281 -4.07 -13.14 15.82
CA TYR A 281 -3.07 -13.99 15.13
C TYR A 281 -3.67 -15.28 14.57
N ARG A 282 -4.74 -15.80 15.16
CA ARG A 282 -5.40 -17.02 14.68
C ARG A 282 -5.97 -16.87 13.28
N ASN A 283 -6.57 -15.72 12.99
CA ASN A 283 -7.14 -15.42 11.68
C ASN A 283 -6.06 -15.17 10.61
N ILE A 284 -4.86 -14.73 11.01
CA ILE A 284 -3.72 -14.50 10.12
C ILE A 284 -2.96 -15.81 9.87
N ALA A 285 -2.98 -16.73 10.82
CA ALA A 285 -2.21 -17.98 10.81
C ALA A 285 -2.67 -19.00 9.75
N ASP A 286 -3.80 -18.76 9.07
CA ASP A 286 -4.27 -19.61 7.98
C ASP A 286 -3.46 -19.38 6.69
N VAL A 287 -2.15 -19.51 6.81
CA VAL A 287 -1.19 -19.64 5.71
C VAL A 287 -1.06 -21.14 5.43
N SER A 288 -2.18 -21.79 5.09
CA SER A 288 -2.35 -23.24 5.06
C SER A 288 -1.42 -24.00 4.11
N ASN A 289 -0.62 -23.28 3.30
CA ASN A 289 0.26 -23.91 2.30
C ASN A 289 1.74 -23.93 2.68
N PHE A 290 2.14 -23.25 3.74
CA PHE A 290 3.46 -23.35 4.32
C PHE A 290 3.39 -24.19 5.60
N THR A 291 3.49 -25.50 5.44
CA THR A 291 3.71 -26.38 6.58
C THR A 291 5.13 -26.14 7.06
N PRO A 292 5.33 -25.54 8.24
CA PRO A 292 6.68 -25.31 8.72
C PRO A 292 7.35 -26.67 8.96
N LYS A 293 8.38 -26.98 8.21
CA LYS A 293 9.30 -28.08 8.53
C LYS A 293 10.30 -27.57 9.56
N ILE A 294 9.88 -27.54 10.83
CA ILE A 294 10.74 -27.11 11.93
C ILE A 294 11.08 -28.34 12.75
N SER A 295 12.35 -28.53 13.03
CA SER A 295 12.81 -29.62 13.90
C SER A 295 12.31 -29.42 15.35
N ILE A 296 12.22 -30.51 16.13
CA ILE A 296 11.81 -30.43 17.55
C ILE A 296 12.75 -29.49 18.33
N ASN A 297 14.06 -29.51 18.02
CA ASN A 297 15.06 -28.66 18.68
C ASN A 297 14.85 -27.16 18.36
N GLU A 298 14.50 -26.85 17.13
CA GLU A 298 14.19 -25.46 16.73
C GLU A 298 12.89 -25.00 17.35
N SER A 299 11.86 -25.84 17.38
CA SER A 299 10.60 -25.57 18.08
C SER A 299 10.85 -25.25 19.56
N TYR A 300 11.73 -26.00 20.22
CA TYR A 300 12.12 -25.77 21.62
C TYR A 300 12.85 -24.43 21.82
N LYS A 301 13.80 -24.08 20.94
CA LYS A 301 14.45 -22.74 20.96
C LYS A 301 13.47 -21.59 20.82
N TYR A 302 12.47 -21.74 19.94
CA TYR A 302 11.40 -20.74 19.77
C TYR A 302 10.49 -20.63 20.98
N LEU A 303 10.08 -21.74 21.55
CA LEU A 303 9.29 -21.78 22.79
C LEU A 303 10.05 -21.11 23.94
N LYS A 304 11.32 -21.42 24.10
CA LYS A 304 12.17 -20.80 25.13
C LYS A 304 12.25 -19.29 24.96
N LYS A 305 12.48 -18.79 23.74
CA LYS A 305 12.51 -17.36 23.43
C LYS A 305 11.14 -16.69 23.60
N PHE A 306 10.05 -17.40 23.30
CA PHE A 306 8.68 -16.89 23.41
C PHE A 306 8.24 -16.73 24.87
N PHE A 307 8.61 -17.65 25.74
CA PHE A 307 8.26 -17.65 27.16
C PHE A 307 9.34 -17.03 28.07
N ASN A 308 10.41 -16.44 27.50
CA ASN A 308 11.56 -15.90 28.25
C ASN A 308 12.17 -16.90 29.26
N LEU A 309 12.24 -18.18 28.91
CA LEU A 309 12.80 -19.25 29.70
C LEU A 309 14.31 -19.42 29.45
#